data_0192ffe2a14c4137fa269784fa8528e9
#
_entry.id   0192ffe2a14c4137fa269784fa8528e9
#
_cell.length_a   1.000
_cell.length_b   1.000
_cell.length_c   1.000
_cell.angle_alpha   90.00
_cell.angle_beta   90.00
_cell.angle_gamma   90.00
#
_symmetry.space_group_name_H-M   'P 1'
#
loop_
_entity.id
_entity.type
_entity.pdbx_description
1 polymer ?
#
loop_
_entity_poly.entity_id
_entity_poly.type
_entity_poly.pdbx_seq_one_letter_code
_entity_poly.pdbx_strand_id
1 'polypeptide(L)'
;MKNTLSDRLNYLTTIAEEQSITRAATRLFISQPALTAFLSRTEEELGTRLFDRTSTPIRITEAGAYYLSELEKICVMQDRLHQELADFSADDQELRLNVGIGRNRGSIWLSYSSGLRHGQGNSYLFSYRNYDIISV
;
A
#
# COMPACT_ATOMS: atom_id res chain seq x y z
N MET A 1 13.39 -11.44 7.43
CA MET A 1 12.36 -10.72 6.68
C MET A 1 11.20 -10.42 7.62
N LYS A 2 10.88 -9.16 7.84
CA LYS A 2 9.66 -8.80 8.55
C LYS A 2 8.49 -9.16 7.64
N ASN A 3 7.50 -9.86 8.15
CA ASN A 3 6.35 -10.31 7.37
C ASN A 3 5.14 -9.42 7.68
N THR A 4 5.32 -8.11 7.53
CA THR A 4 4.23 -7.15 7.67
C THR A 4 3.40 -7.09 6.38
N LEU A 5 2.15 -6.62 6.47
CA LEU A 5 1.31 -6.41 5.28
C LEU A 5 1.96 -5.44 4.29
N SER A 6 2.61 -4.40 4.80
CA SER A 6 3.34 -3.42 3.99
C SER A 6 4.54 -4.04 3.27
N ASP A 7 5.30 -4.93 3.92
CA ASP A 7 6.41 -5.66 3.26
C ASP A 7 5.86 -6.57 2.16
N ARG A 8 4.74 -7.27 2.43
CA ARG A 8 4.07 -8.13 1.46
C ARG A 8 3.62 -7.33 0.24
N LEU A 9 2.96 -6.20 0.44
CA LEU A 9 2.56 -5.31 -0.64
C LEU A 9 3.77 -4.84 -1.46
N ASN A 10 4.83 -4.36 -0.80
CA ASN A 10 6.04 -3.88 -1.46
C ASN A 10 6.71 -4.97 -2.33
N TYR A 11 6.84 -6.19 -1.82
CA TYR A 11 7.47 -7.29 -2.56
C TYR A 11 6.66 -7.68 -3.78
N LEU A 12 5.35 -7.85 -3.64
CA LEU A 12 4.48 -8.25 -4.75
C LEU A 12 4.36 -7.15 -5.81
N THR A 13 4.25 -5.88 -5.40
CA THR A 13 4.22 -4.72 -6.32
C THR A 13 5.52 -4.63 -7.10
N THR A 14 6.68 -4.81 -6.43
CA THR A 14 7.97 -4.77 -7.10
C THR A 14 8.13 -5.90 -8.12
N ILE A 15 7.63 -7.11 -7.82
CA ILE A 15 7.63 -8.21 -8.81
C ILE A 15 6.77 -7.87 -10.03
N ALA A 16 5.59 -7.25 -9.81
CA ALA A 16 4.69 -6.86 -10.89
C ALA A 16 5.29 -5.76 -11.78
N GLU A 17 5.94 -4.77 -11.19
CA GLU A 17 6.62 -3.68 -11.90
C GLU A 17 7.82 -4.17 -12.70
N GLU A 18 8.68 -4.97 -12.09
CA GLU A 18 9.92 -5.47 -12.71
C GLU A 18 9.67 -6.61 -13.71
N GLN A 19 8.54 -7.29 -13.61
CA GLN A 19 8.21 -8.45 -14.43
C GLN A 19 9.33 -9.52 -14.45
N SER A 20 10.14 -9.55 -13.38
CA SER A 20 11.29 -10.41 -13.22
C SER A 20 11.63 -10.57 -11.75
N ILE A 21 11.64 -11.79 -11.23
CA ILE A 21 11.99 -12.07 -9.83
C ILE A 21 13.42 -11.65 -9.53
N THR A 22 14.35 -11.86 -10.47
CA THR A 22 15.76 -11.47 -10.30
C THR A 22 15.93 -9.97 -10.16
N ARG A 23 15.31 -9.18 -11.05
CA ARG A 23 15.36 -7.71 -10.97
C ARG A 23 14.66 -7.18 -9.73
N ALA A 24 13.49 -7.75 -9.41
CA ALA A 24 12.76 -7.38 -8.20
C ALA A 24 13.59 -7.66 -6.94
N ALA A 25 14.25 -8.81 -6.85
CA ALA A 25 15.13 -9.13 -5.72
C ALA A 25 16.30 -8.15 -5.59
N THR A 26 16.93 -7.79 -6.71
CA THR A 26 18.00 -6.77 -6.72
C THR A 26 17.49 -5.42 -6.23
N ARG A 27 16.33 -4.97 -6.71
CA ARG A 27 15.71 -3.70 -6.31
C ARG A 27 15.31 -3.67 -4.83
N LEU A 28 14.92 -4.82 -4.30
CA LEU A 28 14.53 -4.99 -2.89
C LEU A 28 15.72 -5.26 -1.97
N PHE A 29 16.94 -5.36 -2.50
CA PHE A 29 18.15 -5.70 -1.75
C PHE A 29 18.06 -7.03 -0.99
N ILE A 30 17.40 -8.04 -1.59
CA ILE A 30 17.30 -9.40 -1.05
C ILE A 30 17.77 -10.42 -2.06
N SER A 31 18.02 -11.65 -1.63
CA SER A 31 18.40 -12.74 -2.54
C SER A 31 17.19 -13.21 -3.36
N GLN A 32 17.43 -13.58 -4.62
CA GLN A 32 16.38 -14.12 -5.50
C GLN A 32 15.72 -15.40 -4.93
N PRO A 33 16.45 -16.36 -4.32
CA PRO A 33 15.81 -17.49 -3.65
C PRO A 33 14.87 -17.08 -2.51
N ALA A 34 15.24 -16.05 -1.73
CA ALA A 34 14.39 -15.56 -0.65
C ALA A 34 13.08 -14.96 -1.18
N LEU A 35 13.15 -14.16 -2.25
CA LEU A 35 11.94 -13.60 -2.87
C LEU A 35 11.08 -14.69 -3.52
N THR A 36 11.69 -15.69 -4.15
CA THR A 36 10.97 -16.85 -4.71
C THR A 36 10.26 -17.66 -3.62
N ALA A 37 10.94 -17.92 -2.50
CA ALA A 37 10.35 -18.63 -1.37
C ALA A 37 9.19 -17.83 -0.73
N PHE A 38 9.37 -16.52 -0.58
CA PHE A 38 8.30 -15.63 -0.12
C PHE A 38 7.07 -15.70 -1.02
N LEU A 39 7.25 -15.56 -2.34
CA LEU A 39 6.15 -15.61 -3.29
C LEU A 39 5.43 -16.96 -3.24
N SER A 40 6.19 -18.08 -3.23
CA SER A 40 5.61 -19.43 -3.20
C SER A 40 4.79 -19.65 -1.91
N ARG A 41 5.30 -19.22 -0.76
CA ARG A 41 4.56 -19.30 0.52
C ARG A 41 3.29 -18.47 0.48
N THR A 42 3.36 -17.24 -0.05
CA THR A 42 2.17 -16.38 -0.16
C THR A 42 1.11 -17.00 -1.06
N GLU A 43 1.49 -17.55 -2.22
CA GLU A 43 0.57 -18.23 -3.13
C GLU A 43 -0.02 -19.51 -2.51
N GLU A 44 0.75 -20.24 -1.71
CA GLU A 44 0.30 -21.41 -0.97
C GLU A 44 -0.71 -21.04 0.13
N GLU A 45 -0.43 -19.99 0.91
CA GLU A 45 -1.35 -19.46 1.93
C GLU A 45 -2.70 -19.03 1.31
N LEU A 46 -2.69 -18.45 0.12
CA LEU A 46 -3.87 -17.99 -0.60
C LEU A 46 -4.57 -19.08 -1.41
N GLY A 47 -3.92 -20.22 -1.63
CA GLY A 47 -4.42 -21.31 -2.45
C GLY A 47 -4.54 -20.96 -3.94
N THR A 48 -3.89 -19.89 -4.39
CA THR A 48 -3.94 -19.46 -5.79
C THR A 48 -2.63 -18.80 -6.22
N ARG A 49 -2.35 -18.84 -7.53
CA ARG A 49 -1.17 -18.19 -8.09
C ARG A 49 -1.44 -16.71 -8.36
N LEU A 50 -0.52 -15.87 -7.88
CA LEU A 50 -0.57 -14.42 -8.11
C LEU A 50 0.20 -14.01 -9.38
N PHE A 51 1.17 -14.84 -9.81
CA PHE A 51 2.00 -14.58 -10.99
C PHE A 51 2.10 -15.81 -11.89
N ASP A 52 2.00 -15.58 -13.18
CA ASP A 52 2.34 -16.57 -14.21
C ASP A 52 3.85 -16.52 -14.46
N ARG A 53 4.52 -17.58 -14.00
CA ARG A 53 5.98 -17.77 -14.16
C ARG A 53 6.35 -18.53 -15.43
N THR A 54 5.36 -19.00 -16.19
CA THR A 54 5.60 -19.73 -17.44
C THR A 54 5.88 -18.78 -18.60
N SER A 55 5.43 -17.54 -18.49
CA SER A 55 5.69 -16.47 -19.45
C SER A 55 6.98 -15.70 -19.13
N THR A 56 7.66 -15.23 -20.15
CA THR A 56 8.79 -14.32 -20.06
C THR A 56 8.47 -13.10 -20.92
N PRO A 57 8.27 -11.91 -20.35
CA PRO A 57 8.37 -11.53 -18.93
C PRO A 57 7.24 -12.13 -18.06
N ILE A 58 7.50 -12.26 -16.74
CA ILE A 58 6.51 -12.73 -15.76
C ILE A 58 5.31 -11.78 -15.76
N ARG A 59 4.10 -12.34 -15.71
CA ARG A 59 2.85 -11.58 -15.72
C ARG A 59 2.08 -11.78 -14.42
N ILE A 60 1.45 -10.72 -13.95
CA ILE A 60 0.49 -10.83 -12.86
C ILE A 60 -0.79 -11.51 -13.36
N THR A 61 -1.35 -12.41 -12.55
CA THR A 61 -2.65 -13.04 -12.84
C THR A 61 -3.80 -12.11 -12.46
N GLU A 62 -5.02 -12.42 -12.88
CA GLU A 62 -6.21 -11.68 -12.47
C GLU A 62 -6.39 -11.74 -10.94
N ALA A 63 -6.20 -12.91 -10.33
CA ALA A 63 -6.21 -13.08 -8.89
C ALA A 63 -5.12 -12.27 -8.20
N GLY A 64 -3.92 -12.19 -8.79
CA GLY A 64 -2.81 -11.37 -8.29
C GLY A 64 -3.13 -9.87 -8.34
N ALA A 65 -3.69 -9.38 -9.43
CA ALA A 65 -4.09 -7.98 -9.56
C ALA A 65 -5.19 -7.61 -8.56
N TYR A 66 -6.18 -8.47 -8.39
CA TYR A 66 -7.22 -8.29 -7.38
C TYR A 66 -6.63 -8.28 -5.97
N TYR A 67 -5.80 -9.27 -5.65
CA TYR A 67 -5.17 -9.36 -4.32
C TYR A 67 -4.34 -8.13 -3.98
N LEU A 68 -3.52 -7.62 -4.93
CA LEU A 68 -2.72 -6.41 -4.72
C LEU A 68 -3.60 -5.19 -4.46
N SER A 69 -4.69 -5.02 -5.22
CA SER A 69 -5.59 -3.88 -5.03
C SER A 69 -6.25 -3.88 -3.65
N GLU A 70 -6.67 -5.04 -3.16
CA GLU A 70 -7.27 -5.15 -1.83
C GLU A 70 -6.24 -5.02 -0.70
N LEU A 71 -5.04 -5.60 -0.89
CA LEU A 71 -3.95 -5.48 0.07
C LEU A 71 -3.52 -4.01 0.25
N GLU A 72 -3.49 -3.22 -0.82
CA GLU A 72 -3.20 -1.78 -0.74
C GLU A 72 -4.23 -1.05 0.14
N LYS A 73 -5.52 -1.34 -0.03
CA LYS A 73 -6.59 -0.75 0.81
C LYS A 73 -6.43 -1.13 2.28
N ILE A 74 -6.09 -2.39 2.56
CA ILE A 74 -5.85 -2.85 3.93
C ILE A 74 -4.65 -2.14 4.56
N CYS A 75 -3.55 -1.97 3.82
CA CYS A 75 -2.39 -1.23 4.31
C CYS A 75 -2.74 0.23 4.64
N VAL A 76 -3.48 0.93 3.77
CA VAL A 76 -3.96 2.30 4.01
C VAL A 76 -4.85 2.37 5.26
N MET A 77 -5.75 1.40 5.43
CA MET A 77 -6.62 1.34 6.60
C MET A 77 -5.82 1.09 7.89
N GLN A 78 -4.81 0.23 7.84
CA GLN A 78 -3.91 -0.04 8.97
C GLN A 78 -3.11 1.21 9.37
N ASP A 79 -2.57 1.95 8.40
CA ASP A 79 -1.82 3.18 8.65
C ASP A 79 -2.73 4.25 9.28
N ARG A 80 -3.97 4.38 8.78
CA ARG A 80 -4.97 5.27 9.37
C ARG A 80 -5.28 4.92 10.81
N LEU A 81 -5.48 3.64 11.11
CA LEU A 81 -5.73 3.17 12.48
C LEU A 81 -4.57 3.55 13.42
N HIS A 82 -3.31 3.36 12.98
CA HIS A 82 -2.15 3.74 13.77
C HIS A 82 -2.07 5.24 14.01
N GLN A 83 -2.43 6.05 13.01
CA GLN A 83 -2.48 7.51 13.14
C GLN A 83 -3.55 7.95 14.15
N GLU A 84 -4.77 7.40 14.01
CA GLU A 84 -5.88 7.70 14.94
C GLU A 84 -5.52 7.32 16.39
N LEU A 85 -4.87 6.16 16.59
CA LEU A 85 -4.39 5.74 17.92
C LEU A 85 -3.29 6.64 18.48
N ALA A 86 -2.39 7.13 17.63
CA ALA A 86 -1.36 8.08 18.05
C ALA A 86 -1.97 9.41 18.51
N ASP A 87 -3.06 9.85 17.89
CA ASP A 87 -3.78 11.07 18.27
C ASP A 87 -4.47 10.93 19.64
N PHE A 88 -4.90 9.74 20.05
CA PHE A 88 -5.40 9.47 21.40
C PHE A 88 -4.30 9.55 22.48
N SER A 89 -3.04 9.34 22.09
CA SER A 89 -1.89 9.35 23.00
C SER A 89 -1.27 10.75 23.17
N ALA A 90 -1.59 11.67 22.27
CA ALA A 90 -1.09 13.03 22.28
C ALA A 90 -2.05 13.91 23.07
N ASP A 91 -1.73 14.18 24.34
CA ASP A 91 -2.47 15.14 25.21
C ASP A 91 -2.13 16.61 24.85
N ASP A 92 -1.50 16.86 23.72
CA ASP A 92 -1.10 18.18 23.24
C ASP A 92 -1.75 18.51 21.89
N GLN A 93 -2.36 19.70 21.84
CA GLN A 93 -3.07 20.28 20.70
C GLN A 93 -2.12 20.63 19.53
N GLU A 94 -1.47 19.68 18.92
CA GLU A 94 -0.75 19.91 17.67
C GLU A 94 -1.61 19.56 16.45
N LEU A 95 -1.72 20.55 15.57
CA LEU A 95 -2.33 20.40 14.24
C LEU A 95 -1.48 19.42 13.42
N ARG A 96 -1.97 18.22 13.18
CA ARG A 96 -1.28 17.23 12.32
C ARG A 96 -1.89 17.25 10.93
N LEU A 97 -1.09 17.67 9.95
CA LEU A 97 -1.43 17.59 8.55
C LEU A 97 -0.83 16.31 7.95
N ASN A 98 -1.69 15.36 7.59
CA ASN A 98 -1.26 14.15 6.92
C ASN A 98 -1.41 14.31 5.40
N VAL A 99 -0.29 14.27 4.67
CA VAL A 99 -0.26 14.32 3.21
C VAL A 99 0.06 12.94 2.68
N GLY A 100 -0.92 12.27 2.09
CA GLY A 100 -0.73 11.01 1.39
C GLY A 100 -0.60 11.24 -0.12
N ILE A 101 0.48 10.76 -0.73
CA ILE A 101 0.65 10.76 -2.18
C ILE A 101 0.38 9.36 -2.68
N GLY A 102 -0.77 9.16 -3.34
CA GLY A 102 -1.09 7.91 -4.00
C GLY A 102 -0.18 7.70 -5.23
N ARG A 103 0.44 6.51 -5.36
CA ARG A 103 1.30 6.15 -6.50
C ARG A 103 0.55 6.05 -7.82
N ASN A 104 -0.78 6.01 -7.81
CA ASN A 104 -1.58 5.85 -9.00
C ASN A 104 -2.17 7.19 -9.45
N ARG A 105 -1.51 7.81 -10.45
CA ARG A 105 -2.00 8.94 -11.25
C ARG A 105 -2.45 10.17 -10.48
N GLY A 106 -1.58 10.73 -9.63
CA GLY A 106 -1.69 12.13 -9.21
C GLY A 106 -2.81 12.45 -8.23
N SER A 107 -3.25 11.49 -7.44
CA SER A 107 -4.17 11.75 -6.33
C SER A 107 -3.36 12.10 -5.08
N ILE A 108 -3.55 13.32 -4.57
CA ILE A 108 -2.99 13.77 -3.30
C ILE A 108 -4.12 13.75 -2.28
N TRP A 109 -3.94 13.01 -1.19
CA TRP A 109 -4.86 13.02 -0.06
C TRP A 109 -4.35 13.96 1.00
N LEU A 110 -5.12 14.99 1.34
CA LEU A 110 -4.89 15.82 2.50
C LEU A 110 -5.96 15.51 3.54
N SER A 111 -5.57 15.03 4.71
CA SER A 111 -6.46 14.94 5.85
C SER A 111 -5.99 15.89 6.95
N TYR A 112 -6.92 16.62 7.49
CA TYR A 112 -6.73 17.54 8.59
C TYR A 112 -7.48 17.00 9.80
N SER A 113 -6.78 16.78 10.91
CA SER A 113 -7.41 16.47 12.19
C SER A 113 -7.10 17.58 13.20
N SER A 114 -8.14 18.25 13.66
CA SER A 114 -8.04 19.11 14.85
C SER A 114 -8.41 18.29 16.08
N GLY A 115 -7.62 18.36 17.13
CA GLY A 115 -7.80 17.64 18.39
C GLY A 115 -9.04 18.02 19.20
N LEU A 116 -10.19 18.18 18.57
CA LEU A 116 -11.48 18.31 19.23
C LEU A 116 -12.10 16.92 19.40
N ARG A 117 -12.29 16.55 20.66
CA ARG A 117 -13.13 15.41 21.06
C ARG A 117 -14.51 15.53 20.42
N HIS A 118 -14.68 14.97 19.26
CA HIS A 118 -15.87 14.44 18.62
C HIS A 118 -15.65 14.40 17.11
N GLY A 119 -15.24 13.30 16.62
CA GLY A 119 -15.61 12.53 15.45
C GLY A 119 -16.04 13.24 14.15
N GLN A 120 -15.43 14.34 13.74
CA GLN A 120 -15.61 14.84 12.38
C GLN A 120 -14.30 15.45 11.88
N GLY A 121 -13.40 14.57 11.38
CA GLY A 121 -12.28 15.01 10.56
C GLY A 121 -12.77 15.35 9.16
N ASN A 122 -12.56 16.57 8.70
CA ASN A 122 -12.83 16.94 7.32
C ASN A 122 -11.72 16.35 6.43
N SER A 123 -12.09 15.43 5.56
CA SER A 123 -11.19 14.89 4.54
C SER A 123 -11.38 15.69 3.25
N TYR A 124 -10.29 16.22 2.69
CA TYR A 124 -10.30 16.91 1.40
C TYR A 124 -9.58 16.07 0.36
N LEU A 125 -10.26 15.78 -0.74
CA LEU A 125 -9.69 15.11 -1.90
C LEU A 125 -9.24 16.17 -2.91
N PHE A 126 -7.93 16.26 -3.17
CA PHE A 126 -7.39 17.07 -4.25
C PHE A 126 -7.20 16.20 -5.51
N SER A 127 -7.95 16.46 -6.56
CA SER A 127 -7.69 15.88 -7.87
C SER A 127 -6.87 16.84 -8.71
N TYR A 128 -5.69 16.42 -9.15
CA TYR A 128 -4.76 17.25 -9.93
C TYR A 128 -5.26 17.60 -11.34
N ARG A 129 -6.42 17.06 -11.77
CA ARG A 129 -6.89 17.28 -13.14
C ARG A 129 -7.68 18.55 -13.37
N ASN A 130 -8.32 19.15 -12.36
CA ASN A 130 -9.23 20.29 -12.62
C ASN A 130 -9.43 21.26 -11.44
N TYR A 131 -8.48 21.46 -10.54
CA TYR A 131 -8.57 22.46 -9.46
C TYR A 131 -9.89 22.47 -8.65
N ASP A 132 -10.66 21.39 -8.66
CA ASP A 132 -11.90 21.30 -7.91
C ASP A 132 -11.62 20.74 -6.52
N ILE A 133 -11.89 21.55 -5.49
CA ILE A 133 -11.86 21.15 -4.09
C ILE A 133 -13.22 20.54 -3.78
N ILE A 134 -13.28 19.23 -3.57
CA ILE A 134 -14.50 18.57 -3.10
C ILE A 134 -14.36 18.32 -1.60
N SER A 135 -15.18 18.98 -0.79
CA SER A 135 -15.35 18.67 0.62
C SER A 135 -16.35 17.51 0.74
N VAL A 136 -15.95 16.42 1.42
CA VAL A 136 -16.81 15.29 1.73
C VAL A 136 -17.06 15.26 3.23
#